data_77b17b445f914e38fb55abafece24b1d
#
_entry.id   77b17b445f914e38fb55abafece24b1d
#
_cell.length_a   1.000
_cell.length_b   1.000
_cell.length_c   1.000
_cell.angle_alpha   90.00
_cell.angle_beta   90.00
_cell.angle_gamma   90.00
#
_symmetry.space_group_name_H-M   'P 1'
#
loop_
_entity.id
_entity.type
_entity.pdbx_description
1 polymer ?
#
loop_
_entity_poly.entity_id
_entity_poly.type
_entity_poly.pdbx_seq_one_letter_code
_entity_poly.pdbx_strand_id
1 'polypeptide(L)'
;MQFDNNSVLNIIEKLYWDTLENYTIQCVSELGSDELEDIFDSDVDYAEMDSMDEIRVDEVEVEVAGDDVVVSGNMEVHVLVDGYVHWDRENICIGSGEATMRYQFSFCIMKGQYQELQLEYFC
;
A
#
# COMPACT_ATOMS: atom_id res chain seq x y z
N MET A 1 -19.33 3.65 -18.24
CA MET A 1 -18.26 4.06 -17.32
C MET A 1 -16.98 3.31 -17.68
N GLN A 2 -15.91 4.04 -17.83
CA GLN A 2 -14.61 3.47 -18.23
C GLN A 2 -13.69 3.42 -17.02
N PHE A 3 -13.08 2.26 -16.78
CA PHE A 3 -12.13 2.09 -15.69
C PHE A 3 -10.73 1.96 -16.28
N ASP A 4 -10.08 3.08 -16.50
CA ASP A 4 -8.66 3.09 -16.85
C ASP A 4 -7.81 3.26 -15.58
N ASN A 5 -6.49 3.23 -15.73
CA ASN A 5 -5.60 3.35 -14.59
C ASN A 5 -5.81 4.65 -13.79
N ASN A 6 -6.05 5.75 -14.49
CA ASN A 6 -6.26 7.05 -13.84
C ASN A 6 -7.60 7.13 -13.10
N SER A 7 -8.68 6.60 -13.69
CA SER A 7 -9.98 6.58 -13.03
C SER A 7 -9.95 5.74 -11.75
N VAL A 8 -9.31 4.57 -11.82
CA VAL A 8 -9.19 3.67 -10.68
C VAL A 8 -8.33 4.30 -9.60
N LEU A 9 -7.23 4.95 -9.97
CA LEU A 9 -6.39 5.68 -9.02
C LEU A 9 -7.21 6.75 -8.28
N ASN A 10 -8.02 7.52 -9.00
CA ASN A 10 -8.87 8.55 -8.39
C ASN A 10 -9.89 7.95 -7.43
N ILE A 11 -10.47 6.81 -7.76
CA ILE A 11 -11.42 6.12 -6.88
C ILE A 11 -10.72 5.69 -5.60
N ILE A 12 -9.55 5.09 -5.72
CA ILE A 12 -8.78 4.64 -4.55
C ILE A 12 -8.40 5.83 -3.66
N GLU A 13 -7.94 6.93 -4.24
CA GLU A 13 -7.57 8.11 -3.47
C GLU A 13 -8.76 8.74 -2.75
N LYS A 14 -9.94 8.73 -3.36
CA LYS A 14 -11.12 9.38 -2.79
C LYS A 14 -11.88 8.52 -1.80
N LEU A 15 -12.01 7.22 -2.09
CA LEU A 15 -12.88 6.33 -1.32
C LEU A 15 -12.13 5.39 -0.40
N TYR A 16 -10.90 5.03 -0.75
CA TYR A 16 -10.18 3.95 -0.08
C TYR A 16 -8.84 4.40 0.52
N TRP A 17 -8.61 5.72 0.61
CA TRP A 17 -7.34 6.25 1.12
C TRP A 17 -7.02 5.71 2.52
N ASP A 18 -7.99 5.77 3.44
CA ASP A 18 -7.78 5.32 4.82
C ASP A 18 -7.48 3.82 4.88
N THR A 19 -8.18 3.01 4.08
CA THR A 19 -7.96 1.58 4.01
C THR A 19 -6.54 1.28 3.52
N LEU A 20 -6.12 1.95 2.45
CA LEU A 20 -4.79 1.79 1.87
C LEU A 20 -3.71 2.23 2.86
N GLU A 21 -3.89 3.39 3.48
CA GLU A 21 -2.94 3.93 4.46
C GLU A 21 -2.76 2.97 5.64
N ASN A 22 -3.85 2.50 6.22
CA ASN A 22 -3.79 1.58 7.36
C ASN A 22 -3.14 0.26 7.00
N TYR A 23 -3.44 -0.28 5.82
CA TYR A 23 -2.81 -1.51 5.35
C TYR A 23 -1.31 -1.32 5.12
N THR A 24 -0.91 -0.19 4.55
CA THR A 24 0.49 0.11 4.29
C THR A 24 1.27 0.31 5.58
N ILE A 25 0.68 0.99 6.56
CA ILE A 25 1.28 1.13 7.90
C ILE A 25 1.59 -0.25 8.49
N GLN A 26 0.63 -1.16 8.41
CA GLN A 26 0.80 -2.51 8.92
C GLN A 26 1.90 -3.27 8.16
N CYS A 27 1.90 -3.19 6.83
CA CYS A 27 2.91 -3.88 6.01
C CYS A 27 4.32 -3.36 6.31
N VAL A 28 4.49 -2.05 6.47
CA VAL A 28 5.79 -1.46 6.82
C VAL A 28 6.26 -1.95 8.18
N SER A 29 5.36 -2.04 9.15
CA SER A 29 5.71 -2.51 10.50
C SER A 29 6.11 -3.98 10.53
N GLU A 30 5.72 -4.76 9.52
CA GLU A 30 6.00 -6.19 9.42
C GLU A 30 7.17 -6.51 8.48
N LEU A 31 7.89 -5.51 7.97
CA LEU A 31 9.05 -5.74 7.09
C LEU A 31 10.13 -6.53 7.83
N GLY A 32 10.69 -7.52 7.13
CA GLY A 32 11.75 -8.35 7.66
C GLY A 32 13.12 -7.69 7.59
N SER A 33 14.10 -8.33 8.22
CA SER A 33 15.47 -7.78 8.29
C SER A 33 16.12 -7.59 6.92
N ASP A 34 15.84 -8.48 5.96
CA ASP A 34 16.39 -8.38 4.60
C ASP A 34 15.87 -7.14 3.89
N GLU A 35 14.57 -6.88 4.01
CA GLU A 35 13.93 -5.71 3.39
C GLU A 35 14.39 -4.42 4.03
N LEU A 36 14.52 -4.42 5.36
CA LEU A 36 15.00 -3.25 6.10
C LEU A 36 16.45 -2.94 5.76
N GLU A 37 17.29 -3.94 5.58
CA GLU A 37 18.67 -3.76 5.16
C GLU A 37 18.76 -3.10 3.78
N ASP A 38 17.90 -3.53 2.84
CA ASP A 38 17.83 -2.94 1.50
C ASP A 38 17.40 -1.47 1.53
N ILE A 39 16.49 -1.13 2.43
CA ILE A 39 15.98 0.25 2.54
C ILE A 39 16.98 1.19 3.22
N PHE A 40 17.56 0.75 4.32
CA PHE A 40 18.37 1.62 5.19
C PHE A 40 19.88 1.43 5.05
N ASP A 41 20.31 0.38 4.36
CA ASP A 41 21.72 0.01 4.20
C ASP A 41 22.44 -0.10 5.55
N SER A 42 21.72 -0.53 6.57
CA SER A 42 22.21 -0.76 7.93
C SER A 42 21.26 -1.63 8.72
N ASP A 43 21.72 -2.12 9.87
CA ASP A 43 20.89 -2.93 10.74
C ASP A 43 19.84 -2.08 11.45
N VAL A 44 18.58 -2.35 11.15
CA VAL A 44 17.41 -1.67 11.72
C VAL A 44 16.51 -2.71 12.32
N ASP A 45 16.00 -2.47 13.52
CA ASP A 45 15.12 -3.42 14.20
C ASP A 45 13.71 -3.42 13.61
N TYR A 46 13.20 -2.24 13.27
CA TYR A 46 11.88 -2.12 12.65
C TYR A 46 11.76 -0.76 11.96
N ALA A 47 10.72 -0.61 11.16
CA ALA A 47 10.42 0.64 10.46
C ALA A 47 9.00 1.05 10.70
N GLU A 48 8.76 2.36 10.63
CA GLU A 48 7.41 2.93 10.67
C GLU A 48 7.21 3.80 9.43
N MET A 49 6.00 3.78 8.89
CA MET A 49 5.67 4.63 7.76
C MET A 49 5.54 6.08 8.20
N ASP A 50 6.29 6.97 7.54
CA ASP A 50 6.14 8.40 7.74
C ASP A 50 5.01 8.96 6.86
N SER A 51 5.07 8.68 5.57
CA SER A 51 4.04 9.14 4.63
C SER A 51 4.01 8.29 3.38
N MET A 52 2.86 8.32 2.69
CA MET A 52 2.72 7.78 1.34
C MET A 52 2.94 8.93 0.36
N ASP A 53 3.92 8.77 -0.52
CA ASP A 53 4.32 9.82 -1.44
C ASP A 53 3.62 9.72 -2.79
N GLU A 54 3.69 8.56 -3.43
CA GLU A 54 3.13 8.36 -4.76
C GLU A 54 2.43 6.99 -4.84
N ILE A 55 1.31 6.97 -5.54
CA ILE A 55 0.57 5.74 -5.81
C ILE A 55 0.47 5.57 -7.31
N ARG A 56 0.80 4.37 -7.80
CA ARG A 56 0.67 4.00 -9.21
C ARG A 56 -0.22 2.77 -9.32
N VAL A 57 -1.14 2.83 -10.26
CA VAL A 57 -2.07 1.73 -10.55
C VAL A 57 -1.76 1.21 -11.95
N ASP A 58 -1.73 -0.10 -12.11
CA ASP A 58 -1.36 -0.75 -13.35
C ASP A 58 -2.17 -2.04 -13.54
N GLU A 59 -2.23 -2.52 -14.77
CA GLU A 59 -2.87 -3.79 -15.13
C GLU A 59 -4.32 -3.90 -14.61
N VAL A 60 -5.10 -2.84 -14.78
CA VAL A 60 -6.50 -2.83 -14.37
C VAL A 60 -7.32 -3.78 -15.23
N GLU A 61 -8.07 -4.66 -14.56
CA GLU A 61 -9.02 -5.58 -15.18
C GLU A 61 -10.41 -5.32 -14.60
N VAL A 62 -11.41 -5.40 -15.45
CA VAL A 62 -12.80 -5.18 -15.06
C VAL A 62 -13.62 -6.38 -15.48
N GLU A 63 -14.34 -6.98 -14.54
CA GLU A 63 -15.28 -8.06 -14.79
C GLU A 63 -16.68 -7.59 -14.46
N VAL A 64 -17.61 -7.81 -15.39
CA VAL A 64 -19.01 -7.45 -15.17
C VAL A 64 -19.82 -8.73 -15.06
N ALA A 65 -20.56 -8.88 -13.97
CA ALA A 65 -21.44 -10.03 -13.72
C ALA A 65 -22.80 -9.51 -13.30
N GLY A 66 -23.74 -9.45 -14.25
CA GLY A 66 -25.06 -8.88 -14.01
C GLY A 66 -24.97 -7.39 -13.70
N ASP A 67 -25.45 -7.01 -12.53
CA ASP A 67 -25.40 -5.61 -12.05
C ASP A 67 -24.12 -5.31 -11.25
N ASP A 68 -23.29 -6.31 -11.06
CA ASP A 68 -22.07 -6.17 -10.25
C ASP A 68 -20.85 -5.99 -11.14
N VAL A 69 -19.90 -5.19 -10.65
CA VAL A 69 -18.64 -4.93 -11.35
C VAL A 69 -17.50 -5.22 -10.37
N VAL A 70 -16.52 -6.00 -10.83
CA VAL A 70 -15.31 -6.27 -10.07
C VAL A 70 -14.14 -5.61 -10.78
N VAL A 71 -13.43 -4.76 -10.07
CA VAL A 71 -12.25 -4.06 -10.57
C VAL A 71 -11.04 -4.58 -9.82
N SER A 72 -10.01 -4.99 -10.55
CA SER A 72 -8.78 -5.51 -9.94
C SER A 72 -7.56 -5.00 -10.71
N GLY A 73 -6.41 -5.13 -10.12
CA GLY A 73 -5.16 -4.72 -10.74
C GLY A 73 -4.00 -4.78 -9.79
N ASN A 74 -2.90 -4.20 -10.23
CA ASN A 74 -1.67 -4.08 -9.45
C ASN A 74 -1.47 -2.62 -9.04
N MET A 75 -0.86 -2.44 -7.88
CA MET A 75 -0.62 -1.12 -7.32
C MET A 75 0.79 -1.06 -6.75
N GLU A 76 1.46 0.06 -6.97
CA GLU A 76 2.72 0.38 -6.31
C GLU A 76 2.51 1.62 -5.46
N VAL A 77 2.89 1.54 -4.19
CA VAL A 77 2.81 2.67 -3.26
C VAL A 77 4.22 3.02 -2.84
N HIS A 78 4.64 4.22 -3.16
CA HIS A 78 5.94 4.75 -2.75
C HIS A 78 5.79 5.40 -1.38
N VAL A 79 6.55 4.92 -0.41
CA VAL A 79 6.42 5.38 0.98
C VAL A 79 7.74 5.90 1.50
N LEU A 80 7.65 6.88 2.38
CA LEU A 80 8.77 7.34 3.20
C LEU A 80 8.65 6.64 4.54
N VAL A 81 9.74 6.05 4.98
CA VAL A 81 9.77 5.25 6.21
C VAL A 81 10.91 5.70 7.11
N ASP A 82 10.70 5.58 8.41
CA ASP A 82 11.71 5.85 9.42
C ASP A 82 12.17 4.54 10.03
N GLY A 83 13.47 4.37 10.15
CA GLY A 83 14.07 3.18 10.75
C GLY A 83 14.44 3.40 12.21
N TYR A 84 14.16 2.39 13.03
CA TYR A 84 14.37 2.43 14.46
C TYR A 84 15.23 1.28 14.94
N VAL A 85 16.05 1.55 15.93
CA VAL A 85 16.76 0.52 16.69
C VAL A 85 16.32 0.60 18.15
N HIS A 86 16.30 -0.55 18.79
CA HIS A 86 16.00 -0.62 20.23
C HIS A 86 17.32 -0.55 21.01
N TRP A 87 17.48 0.51 21.79
CA TRP A 87 18.70 0.73 22.54
C TRP A 87 18.38 1.26 23.93
N ASP A 88 18.90 0.57 24.95
CA ASP A 88 18.80 1.00 26.35
C ASP A 88 17.36 1.38 26.77
N ARG A 89 16.38 0.49 26.44
CA ARG A 89 14.94 0.64 26.72
C ARG A 89 14.25 1.77 25.94
N GLU A 90 14.93 2.33 24.95
CA GLU A 90 14.34 3.36 24.09
C GLU A 90 14.38 2.91 22.63
N ASN A 91 13.42 3.39 21.87
CA ASN A 91 13.41 3.22 20.43
C ASN A 91 13.98 4.48 19.80
N ILE A 92 15.10 4.35 19.09
CA ILE A 92 15.84 5.47 18.54
C ILE A 92 15.71 5.45 17.03
N CYS A 93 15.24 6.56 16.44
CA CYS A 93 15.21 6.73 15.00
C CYS A 93 16.63 6.98 14.49
N ILE A 94 17.09 6.10 13.60
CA ILE A 94 18.46 6.21 13.06
C ILE A 94 18.50 6.80 11.65
N GLY A 95 17.35 7.01 11.03
CA GLY A 95 17.31 7.60 9.70
C GLY A 95 16.02 7.33 8.98
N SER A 96 15.91 7.92 7.80
CA SER A 96 14.75 7.77 6.93
C SER A 96 15.17 7.10 5.63
N GLY A 97 14.24 6.42 5.01
CA GLY A 97 14.45 5.75 3.72
C GLY A 97 13.19 5.76 2.89
N GLU A 98 13.31 5.21 1.70
CA GLU A 98 12.18 5.09 0.77
C GLU A 98 11.97 3.63 0.44
N ALA A 99 10.71 3.25 0.31
CA ALA A 99 10.32 1.90 -0.08
C ALA A 99 9.18 1.95 -1.08
N THR A 100 9.12 0.94 -1.94
CA THR A 100 8.00 0.75 -2.85
C THR A 100 7.27 -0.52 -2.42
N MET A 101 6.01 -0.34 -2.02
CA MET A 101 5.15 -1.44 -1.61
C MET A 101 4.28 -1.86 -2.78
N ARG A 102 4.26 -3.15 -3.08
CA ARG A 102 3.51 -3.69 -4.23
C ARG A 102 2.35 -4.52 -3.74
N TYR A 103 1.17 -4.18 -4.25
CA TYR A 103 -0.07 -4.85 -3.87
C TYR A 103 -0.83 -5.33 -5.09
N GLN A 104 -1.56 -6.43 -4.92
CA GLN A 104 -2.71 -6.72 -5.76
C GLN A 104 -3.93 -6.15 -5.07
N PHE A 105 -4.80 -5.51 -5.81
CA PHE A 105 -6.01 -4.94 -5.24
C PHE A 105 -7.24 -5.40 -5.99
N SER A 106 -8.37 -5.40 -5.30
CA SER A 106 -9.67 -5.57 -5.93
C SER A 106 -10.74 -4.87 -5.11
N PHE A 107 -11.75 -4.39 -5.78
CA PHE A 107 -12.97 -3.92 -5.14
C PHE A 107 -14.16 -4.21 -6.04
N CYS A 108 -15.33 -4.32 -5.42
CA CYS A 108 -16.57 -4.59 -6.14
C CYS A 108 -17.49 -3.39 -6.06
N ILE A 109 -18.26 -3.19 -7.11
CA ILE A 109 -19.37 -2.24 -7.10
C ILE A 109 -20.63 -3.08 -7.26
N MET A 110 -21.44 -3.17 -6.20
CA MET A 110 -22.65 -3.96 -6.17
C MET A 110 -23.85 -3.03 -6.06
N LYS A 111 -24.74 -3.08 -7.06
CA LYS A 111 -25.93 -2.23 -7.11
C LYS A 111 -25.59 -0.74 -6.95
N GLY A 112 -24.51 -0.31 -7.59
CA GLY A 112 -24.06 1.07 -7.53
C GLY A 112 -23.31 1.47 -6.27
N GLN A 113 -23.06 0.53 -5.35
CA GLN A 113 -22.37 0.80 -4.11
C GLN A 113 -20.99 0.16 -4.10
N TYR A 114 -19.99 0.94 -3.72
CA TYR A 114 -18.60 0.47 -3.61
C TYR A 114 -18.46 -0.38 -2.35
N GLN A 115 -17.95 -1.60 -2.53
CA GLN A 115 -17.67 -2.52 -1.45
C GLN A 115 -16.24 -2.32 -0.95
N GLU A 116 -15.85 -3.06 0.08
CA GLU A 116 -14.55 -2.94 0.73
C GLU A 116 -13.40 -3.23 -0.24
N LEU A 117 -12.33 -2.43 -0.15
CA LEU A 117 -11.11 -2.66 -0.91
C LEU A 117 -10.34 -3.84 -0.30
N GLN A 118 -9.98 -4.79 -1.16
CA GLN A 118 -9.14 -5.92 -0.79
C GLN A 118 -7.73 -5.66 -1.28
N LEU A 119 -6.75 -5.84 -0.40
CA LEU A 119 -5.34 -5.65 -0.71
C LEU A 119 -4.56 -6.88 -0.33
N GLU A 120 -3.62 -7.26 -1.18
CA GLU A 120 -2.69 -8.34 -0.90
C GLU A 120 -1.28 -7.86 -1.23
N TYR A 121 -0.43 -7.84 -0.22
CA TYR A 121 0.97 -7.48 -0.36
C TYR A 121 1.76 -8.68 -0.89
N PHE A 122 2.59 -8.46 -1.90
CA PHE A 122 3.51 -9.49 -2.33
C PHE A 122 4.95 -8.97 -2.36
N CYS A 123 5.76 -9.77 -1.77
CA CYS A 123 7.19 -9.52 -1.68
C CYS A 123 7.87 -9.82 -3.01
#